data_766ca451ea83279fc5fba3015f221500
#
_entry.id   766ca451ea83279fc5fba3015f221500
#
_cell.length_a   1.000
_cell.length_b   1.000
_cell.length_c   1.000
_cell.angle_alpha   90.00
_cell.angle_beta   90.00
_cell.angle_gamma   90.00
#
_symmetry.space_group_name_H-M   'P 1'
#
loop_
_entity.id
_entity.type
_entity.pdbx_description
1 polymer ?
#
loop_
_entity_poly.entity_id
_entity_poly.type
_entity_poly.pdbx_seq_one_letter_code
_entity_poly.pdbx_strand_id
1 'polypeptide(L)'
;AISDTPVGCDIEKLHKAVLSHHVFHPNELNALSNLPSGDIQNHEFLRLWTAKEAFLKAIGTGIDTKASSYDFSKSNTISLYDGSFWKLEHHTVCDFPDYLSCVCYKCLQ
;
A
#
# COMPACT_ATOMS: atom_id res chain seq x y z
N ALA A 1 -19.51 -3.84 5.54
CA ALA A 1 -19.48 -5.03 6.40
C ALA A 1 -19.10 -4.65 7.82
N ILE A 2 -19.81 -5.17 8.76
CA ILE A 2 -19.44 -5.00 10.16
C ILE A 2 -18.41 -6.06 10.48
N SER A 3 -17.22 -5.60 10.80
CA SER A 3 -16.12 -6.48 11.17
C SER A 3 -15.61 -6.09 12.54
N ASP A 4 -15.38 -7.08 13.41
CA ASP A 4 -14.76 -6.87 14.71
C ASP A 4 -13.24 -6.68 14.55
N THR A 5 -12.68 -6.91 13.38
CA THR A 5 -11.27 -6.70 13.10
C THR A 5 -11.05 -5.40 12.34
N PRO A 6 -9.94 -4.70 12.60
CA PRO A 6 -9.63 -3.49 11.86
C PRO A 6 -9.50 -3.73 10.35
N VAL A 7 -10.07 -2.83 9.57
CA VAL A 7 -10.00 -2.85 8.12
C VAL A 7 -9.64 -1.44 7.67
N GLY A 8 -8.74 -1.34 6.72
CA GLY A 8 -8.41 -0.08 6.07
C GLY A 8 -8.63 -0.20 4.58
N CYS A 9 -9.00 0.90 3.96
CA CYS A 9 -9.10 0.93 2.51
C CYS A 9 -8.65 2.28 1.98
N ASP A 10 -8.19 2.26 0.74
CA ASP A 10 -7.75 3.44 0.04
C ASP A 10 -8.13 3.32 -1.44
N ILE A 11 -8.36 4.46 -2.07
CA ILE A 11 -8.59 4.55 -3.51
C ILE A 11 -7.86 5.78 -4.01
N GLU A 12 -7.07 5.60 -5.07
CA GLU A 12 -6.25 6.68 -5.62
C GLU A 12 -6.30 6.67 -7.13
N LYS A 13 -6.20 7.85 -7.70
CA LYS A 13 -6.08 8.03 -9.14
C LYS A 13 -4.62 7.93 -9.56
N LEU A 14 -4.38 7.33 -10.71
CA LEU A 14 -3.03 7.23 -11.28
C LEU A 14 -2.46 8.62 -11.52
N HIS A 15 -1.24 8.83 -11.06
CA HIS A 15 -0.48 10.05 -11.31
C HIS A 15 1.02 9.72 -11.33
N LYS A 16 1.83 10.73 -11.59
CA LYS A 16 3.27 10.56 -11.65
C LYS A 16 3.83 10.11 -10.29
N ALA A 17 4.74 9.14 -10.33
CA ALA A 17 5.38 8.61 -9.12
C ALA A 17 6.15 9.70 -8.38
N VAL A 18 6.05 9.70 -7.06
CA VAL A 18 6.79 10.57 -6.16
C VAL A 18 7.62 9.70 -5.22
N LEU A 19 8.92 9.70 -5.38
CA LEU A 19 9.83 8.82 -4.66
C LEU A 19 10.29 9.45 -3.36
N SER A 20 9.43 9.41 -2.34
CA SER A 20 9.70 10.03 -1.04
C SER A 20 10.25 9.00 -0.05
N HIS A 21 11.43 9.28 0.51
CA HIS A 21 12.02 8.43 1.56
C HIS A 21 11.30 8.55 2.90
N HIS A 22 10.40 9.53 3.06
CA HIS A 22 9.56 9.64 4.26
C HIS A 22 8.39 8.68 4.24
N VAL A 23 8.00 8.23 3.06
CA VAL A 23 6.83 7.36 2.86
C VAL A 23 7.24 5.95 2.53
N PHE A 24 8.24 5.79 1.66
CA PHE A 24 8.60 4.48 1.12
C PHE A 24 9.82 3.90 1.82
N HIS A 25 9.75 2.59 2.06
CA HIS A 25 10.86 1.81 2.54
C HIS A 25 12.00 1.82 1.51
N PRO A 26 13.27 1.74 1.95
CA PRO A 26 14.38 1.69 0.98
C PRO A 26 14.25 0.63 -0.10
N ASN A 27 13.71 -0.55 0.23
CA ASN A 27 13.48 -1.59 -0.76
C ASN A 27 12.42 -1.19 -1.78
N GLU A 28 11.39 -0.47 -1.35
CA GLU A 28 10.35 0.05 -2.24
C GLU A 28 10.93 1.11 -3.18
N LEU A 29 11.73 2.02 -2.63
CA LEU A 29 12.38 3.04 -3.44
C LEU A 29 13.32 2.42 -4.48
N ASN A 30 14.08 1.41 -4.07
CA ASN A 30 14.97 0.71 -4.98
C ASN A 30 14.20 0.02 -6.11
N ALA A 31 13.10 -0.65 -5.77
CA ALA A 31 12.25 -1.30 -6.77
C ALA A 31 11.67 -0.28 -7.75
N LEU A 32 11.16 0.84 -7.24
CA LEU A 32 10.61 1.90 -8.09
C LEU A 32 11.67 2.53 -8.99
N SER A 33 12.86 2.79 -8.45
CA SER A 33 13.95 3.43 -9.19
C SER A 33 14.48 2.54 -10.32
N ASN A 34 14.34 1.22 -10.20
CA ASN A 34 14.80 0.27 -11.21
C ASN A 34 13.78 0.04 -12.33
N LEU A 35 12.59 0.59 -12.21
CA LEU A 35 11.58 0.50 -13.26
C LEU A 35 11.74 1.63 -14.27
N PRO A 36 11.38 1.39 -15.55
CA PRO A 36 11.35 2.47 -16.52
C PRO A 36 10.40 3.57 -16.06
N SER A 37 10.81 4.83 -16.25
CA SER A 37 9.93 5.96 -15.95
C SER A 37 8.71 5.94 -16.88
N GLY A 38 7.59 6.46 -16.40
CA GLY A 38 6.34 6.47 -17.14
C GLY A 38 5.32 5.52 -16.52
N ASP A 39 4.50 4.89 -17.36
CA ASP A 39 3.34 4.12 -16.91
C ASP A 39 3.69 2.97 -15.97
N ILE A 40 4.76 2.22 -16.27
CA ILE A 40 5.12 1.07 -15.44
C ILE A 40 5.50 1.52 -14.03
N GLN A 41 6.33 2.53 -13.92
CA GLN A 41 6.75 3.08 -12.63
C GLN A 41 5.56 3.69 -11.89
N ASN A 42 4.70 4.43 -12.60
CA ASN A 42 3.55 5.08 -12.00
C ASN A 42 2.55 4.07 -11.45
N HIS A 43 2.32 2.95 -12.16
CA HIS A 43 1.41 1.90 -11.68
C HIS A 43 1.97 1.19 -10.45
N GLU A 44 3.26 0.89 -10.42
CA GLU A 44 3.87 0.26 -9.25
C GLU A 44 3.90 1.22 -8.07
N PHE A 45 4.17 2.50 -8.31
CA PHE A 45 4.06 3.53 -7.28
C PHE A 45 2.65 3.53 -6.68
N LEU A 46 1.63 3.51 -7.53
CA LEU A 46 0.24 3.53 -7.07
C LEU A 46 -0.10 2.29 -6.25
N ARG A 47 0.40 1.12 -6.66
CA ARG A 47 0.22 -0.11 -5.89
C ARG A 47 0.81 0.03 -4.49
N LEU A 48 2.04 0.50 -4.40
CA LEU A 48 2.72 0.67 -3.11
C LEU A 48 2.06 1.75 -2.26
N TRP A 49 1.68 2.86 -2.86
CA TRP A 49 1.05 3.96 -2.15
C TRP A 49 -0.30 3.55 -1.56
N THR A 50 -1.17 2.92 -2.36
CA THR A 50 -2.49 2.50 -1.88
C THR A 50 -2.37 1.41 -0.83
N ALA A 51 -1.41 0.49 -0.97
CA ALA A 51 -1.14 -0.53 0.04
C ALA A 51 -0.76 0.11 1.36
N LYS A 52 0.13 1.09 1.32
CA LYS A 52 0.63 1.78 2.51
C LYS A 52 -0.49 2.57 3.20
N GLU A 53 -1.26 3.32 2.42
CA GLU A 53 -2.40 4.08 2.95
C GLU A 53 -3.44 3.16 3.59
N ALA A 54 -3.83 2.09 2.90
CA ALA A 54 -4.81 1.14 3.42
C ALA A 54 -4.31 0.48 4.71
N PHE A 55 -3.04 0.08 4.73
CA PHE A 55 -2.45 -0.54 5.91
C PHE A 55 -2.42 0.42 7.10
N LEU A 56 -1.98 1.65 6.89
CA LEU A 56 -1.89 2.64 7.97
C LEU A 56 -3.28 3.00 8.53
N LYS A 57 -4.29 3.05 7.65
CA LYS A 57 -5.67 3.24 8.09
C LYS A 57 -6.17 2.05 8.92
N ALA A 58 -5.79 0.83 8.51
CA ALA A 58 -6.21 -0.38 9.23
C ALA A 58 -5.61 -0.44 10.63
N ILE A 59 -4.35 -0.08 10.80
CA ILE A 59 -3.68 -0.11 12.11
C ILE A 59 -3.92 1.16 12.92
N GLY A 60 -4.58 2.17 12.34
CA GLY A 60 -5.00 3.38 13.07
C GLY A 60 -3.93 4.44 13.25
N THR A 61 -2.83 4.37 12.49
CA THR A 61 -1.79 5.39 12.50
C THR A 61 -1.90 6.26 11.25
N GLY A 62 -1.36 7.43 11.24
CA GLY A 62 -1.31 8.28 10.06
C GLY A 62 -0.10 7.96 9.18
N ILE A 63 -0.11 8.46 7.96
CA ILE A 63 0.98 8.24 7.01
C ILE A 63 2.30 8.87 7.48
N ASP A 64 2.22 9.89 8.31
CA ASP A 64 3.38 10.56 8.87
C ASP A 64 4.05 9.76 9.99
N THR A 65 3.49 8.62 10.38
CA THR A 65 3.98 7.81 11.48
C THR A 65 4.74 6.60 10.95
N LYS A 66 6.00 6.77 10.58
CA LYS A 66 6.89 5.66 10.21
C LYS A 66 6.40 4.82 9.03
N ALA A 67 5.70 5.44 8.07
CA ALA A 67 5.25 4.73 6.87
C ALA A 67 6.41 4.02 6.15
N SER A 68 7.59 4.61 6.16
CA SER A 68 8.79 4.06 5.53
C SER A 68 9.34 2.82 6.24
N SER A 69 8.83 2.47 7.41
CA SER A 69 9.26 1.26 8.13
C SER A 69 8.63 -0.01 7.57
N TYR A 70 7.59 0.11 6.76
CA TYR A 70 6.85 -1.04 6.24
C TYR A 70 7.17 -1.26 4.77
N ASP A 71 7.45 -2.51 4.41
CA ASP A 71 7.93 -2.87 3.07
C ASP A 71 6.91 -3.77 2.37
N PHE A 72 6.34 -3.29 1.27
CA PHE A 72 5.44 -4.06 0.42
C PHE A 72 6.04 -4.31 -0.97
N SER A 73 7.37 -4.17 -1.10
CA SER A 73 8.03 -4.32 -2.40
C SER A 73 7.96 -5.73 -2.96
N LYS A 74 7.88 -6.74 -2.10
CA LYS A 74 7.92 -8.14 -2.51
C LYS A 74 6.61 -8.88 -2.32
N SER A 75 5.69 -8.35 -1.51
CA SER A 75 4.50 -9.08 -1.13
C SER A 75 3.42 -8.10 -0.67
N ASN A 76 2.16 -8.49 -0.87
CA ASN A 76 1.01 -7.76 -0.35
C ASN A 76 0.59 -8.27 1.02
N THR A 77 1.55 -8.75 1.80
CA THR A 77 1.33 -9.20 3.18
C THR A 77 2.39 -8.61 4.09
N ILE A 78 2.06 -8.47 5.36
CA ILE A 78 3.02 -8.00 6.35
C ILE A 78 2.71 -8.62 7.71
N SER A 79 3.77 -9.01 8.42
CA SER A 79 3.68 -9.47 9.80
C SER A 79 4.24 -8.41 10.72
N LEU A 80 3.52 -8.09 11.79
CA LEU A 80 4.00 -7.17 12.82
C LEU A 80 4.56 -7.96 13.98
N TYR A 81 5.40 -7.31 14.82
CA TYR A 81 6.01 -8.05 15.93
C TYR A 81 5.06 -8.34 17.09
N ASP A 82 3.83 -7.86 17.05
CA ASP A 82 2.80 -8.33 17.97
C ASP A 82 2.22 -9.67 17.53
N GLY A 83 2.72 -10.25 16.44
CA GLY A 83 2.25 -11.51 15.88
C GLY A 83 1.10 -11.38 14.90
N SER A 84 0.58 -10.18 14.70
CA SER A 84 -0.52 -9.99 13.74
C SER A 84 -0.01 -10.08 12.30
N PHE A 85 -0.85 -10.65 11.44
CA PHE A 85 -0.57 -10.81 10.02
C PHE A 85 -1.64 -10.10 9.21
N TRP A 86 -1.22 -9.26 8.28
CA TRP A 86 -2.11 -8.39 7.51
C TRP A 86 -1.96 -8.67 6.03
N LYS A 87 -3.07 -8.60 5.32
CA LYS A 87 -3.10 -8.83 3.88
C LYS A 87 -3.71 -7.63 3.18
N LEU A 88 -3.18 -7.33 2.00
CA LEU A 88 -3.64 -6.24 1.15
C LEU A 88 -4.14 -6.81 -0.17
N GLU A 89 -5.32 -6.37 -0.58
CA GLU A 89 -5.91 -6.77 -1.85
C GLU A 89 -6.17 -5.52 -2.69
N HIS A 90 -5.65 -5.54 -3.91
CA HIS A 90 -5.84 -4.45 -4.87
C HIS A 90 -6.94 -4.81 -5.84
N HIS A 91 -7.75 -3.82 -6.18
CA HIS A 91 -8.84 -3.98 -7.13
C HIS A 91 -8.87 -2.81 -8.08
N THR A 92 -9.09 -3.10 -9.37
CA THR A 92 -9.39 -2.06 -10.35
C THR A 92 -10.82 -1.56 -10.11
N VAL A 93 -11.06 -0.31 -10.46
CA VAL A 93 -12.38 0.29 -10.30
C VAL A 93 -13.11 0.21 -11.63
N CYS A 94 -14.30 -0.40 -11.62
CA CYS A 94 -15.12 -0.55 -12.82
C CYS A 94 -15.42 0.80 -13.46
N ASP A 95 -15.22 0.90 -14.77
CA ASP A 95 -15.41 2.12 -15.56
C ASP A 95 -14.43 3.27 -15.23
N PHE A 96 -13.47 3.04 -14.33
CA PHE A 96 -12.47 4.05 -13.98
C PHE A 96 -11.07 3.43 -14.00
N PRO A 97 -10.49 3.17 -15.19
CA PRO A 97 -9.22 2.43 -15.30
C PRO A 97 -8.02 3.18 -14.72
N ASP A 98 -8.15 4.50 -14.48
CA ASP A 98 -7.08 5.30 -13.89
C ASP A 98 -7.07 5.23 -12.36
N TYR A 99 -8.00 4.50 -11.76
CA TYR A 99 -8.09 4.38 -10.30
C TYR A 99 -7.69 2.98 -9.86
N LEU A 100 -7.07 2.92 -8.68
CA LEU A 100 -6.76 1.67 -8.00
C LEU A 100 -7.25 1.75 -6.57
N SER A 101 -7.89 0.70 -6.11
CA SER A 101 -8.28 0.59 -4.70
C SER A 101 -7.50 -0.51 -4.03
N CYS A 102 -7.35 -0.38 -2.72
CA CYS A 102 -6.70 -1.39 -1.90
C CYS A 102 -7.48 -1.55 -0.60
N VAL A 103 -7.67 -2.80 -0.20
CA VAL A 103 -8.27 -3.14 1.09
C VAL A 103 -7.23 -3.87 1.90
N CYS A 104 -7.05 -3.45 3.16
CA CYS A 104 -6.15 -4.10 4.11
C CYS A 104 -6.95 -4.69 5.25
N TYR A 105 -6.68 -5.94 5.59
CA TYR A 105 -7.37 -6.61 6.68
C TYR A 105 -6.43 -7.55 7.42
N LYS A 106 -6.76 -7.75 8.70
CA LYS A 106 -6.02 -8.66 9.55
C LYS A 106 -6.46 -10.09 9.28
N CYS A 107 -5.48 -10.96 9.04
CA CYS A 107 -5.74 -12.38 8.86
C CYS A 107 -5.82 -13.05 10.23
N LEU A 108 -6.82 -13.91 10.38
CA LEU A 108 -6.92 -14.76 11.56
C LEU A 108 -5.94 -15.92 11.39
N GLN A 109 -5.25 -16.23 12.46
CA GLN A 109 -4.32 -17.36 12.50
C GLN A 109 -4.86 -18.48 13.36
#